data_dc7b0abec351523a00a5382acb13ee66
#
_entry.id   dc7b0abec351523a00a5382acb13ee66
#
_cell.length_a   1.000
_cell.length_b   1.000
_cell.length_c   1.000
_cell.angle_alpha   90.00
_cell.angle_beta   90.00
_cell.angle_gamma   90.00
#
_symmetry.space_group_name_H-M   'P 1'
#
loop_
_entity.id
_entity.type
_entity.pdbx_description
1 polymer ?
#
loop_
_entity_poly.entity_id
_entity_poly.type
_entity_poly.pdbx_seq_one_letter_code
_entity_poly.pdbx_strand_id
1 'polypeptide(L)'
;NIGGSVNSLRFGDDYLKVGISGSRKGYGNLTQYAKSVVNAKELVLPPYTWYTGGDTNGFFEGIFKDCAYLETPPRLTTMRITDAKVYLSSFEGCTSLKKAPTIPNASYSTSYTKRYHERMFFGCSNLQYIKLLTTDSFGSHYAQWVEGVSPTGVFIANAKRTDFTRGVSGIPEGWDLYLYDEEKKK
;
A
#
# COMPACT_ATOMS: atom_id res chain seq x y z
N ASN A 1 2.34 -19.65 -8.96
CA ASN A 1 3.71 -19.11 -9.11
C ASN A 1 3.84 -18.51 -10.48
N ILE A 2 4.18 -17.22 -10.56
CA ILE A 2 4.53 -16.55 -11.80
C ILE A 2 6.04 -16.57 -11.88
N GLY A 3 6.58 -17.37 -12.79
CA GLY A 3 8.02 -17.47 -13.02
C GLY A 3 8.41 -16.77 -14.31
N GLY A 4 9.67 -16.33 -14.42
CA GLY A 4 10.22 -15.66 -15.60
C GLY A 4 10.13 -14.14 -15.54
N SER A 5 10.48 -13.50 -16.68
CA SER A 5 10.40 -12.05 -16.81
C SER A 5 8.95 -11.63 -17.09
N VAL A 6 8.30 -11.03 -16.10
CA VAL A 6 6.92 -10.52 -16.21
C VAL A 6 6.96 -9.00 -16.21
N ASN A 7 6.68 -8.38 -17.36
CA ASN A 7 6.68 -6.92 -17.48
C ASN A 7 5.35 -6.31 -17.01
N SER A 8 4.25 -7.07 -17.00
CA SER A 8 2.94 -6.60 -16.61
C SER A 8 2.13 -7.69 -15.89
N LEU A 9 1.39 -7.29 -14.86
CA LEU A 9 0.44 -8.16 -14.15
C LEU A 9 -0.98 -7.77 -14.53
N ARG A 10 -1.76 -8.75 -15.01
CA ARG A 10 -3.18 -8.61 -15.29
C ARG A 10 -3.91 -9.85 -14.81
N PHE A 11 -5.01 -9.64 -14.06
CA PHE A 11 -5.93 -10.70 -13.69
C PHE A 11 -7.20 -10.61 -14.53
N GLY A 12 -7.83 -11.76 -14.80
CA GLY A 12 -9.08 -11.80 -15.57
C GLY A 12 -10.23 -11.07 -14.87
N ASP A 13 -11.27 -10.76 -15.61
CA ASP A 13 -12.41 -9.93 -15.16
C ASP A 13 -13.17 -10.51 -13.96
N ASP A 14 -13.11 -11.82 -13.77
CA ASP A 14 -13.77 -12.51 -12.66
C ASP A 14 -12.97 -12.50 -11.35
N TYR A 15 -11.73 -12.02 -11.38
CA TYR A 15 -10.86 -11.99 -10.19
C TYR A 15 -11.47 -11.23 -9.00
N LEU A 16 -12.19 -10.15 -9.28
CA LEU A 16 -12.85 -9.34 -8.24
C LEU A 16 -14.17 -9.97 -7.75
N LYS A 17 -14.75 -10.91 -8.51
CA LYS A 17 -16.01 -11.59 -8.18
C LYS A 17 -15.77 -12.82 -7.31
N VAL A 18 -14.62 -13.43 -7.40
CA VAL A 18 -14.22 -14.55 -6.55
C VAL A 18 -13.82 -13.98 -5.21
N GLY A 19 -14.74 -13.94 -4.27
CA GLY A 19 -14.43 -13.59 -2.89
C GLY A 19 -13.26 -14.46 -2.43
N ILE A 20 -12.22 -13.84 -1.89
CA ILE A 20 -11.06 -14.56 -1.38
C ILE A 20 -11.49 -15.28 -0.11
N SER A 21 -12.05 -16.48 -0.27
CA SER A 21 -12.33 -17.40 0.81
C SER A 21 -11.22 -18.43 0.84
N GLY A 22 -10.52 -18.56 1.95
CA GLY A 22 -9.55 -19.63 2.14
C GLY A 22 -8.25 -19.20 2.79
N SER A 23 -7.46 -20.18 3.13
CA SER A 23 -6.19 -20.06 3.83
C SER A 23 -5.21 -19.09 3.16
N ARG A 24 -4.80 -18.09 3.85
CA ARG A 24 -4.10 -16.86 3.48
C ARG A 24 -2.66 -16.96 3.02
N LYS A 25 -2.10 -18.13 3.02
CA LYS A 25 -0.66 -18.34 2.74
C LYS A 25 -0.24 -18.06 1.29
N GLY A 26 -1.16 -17.62 0.42
CA GLY A 26 -0.91 -17.53 -1.03
C GLY A 26 -0.62 -16.14 -1.58
N TYR A 27 -1.02 -15.07 -0.90
CA TYR A 27 -0.96 -13.73 -1.50
C TYR A 27 0.30 -12.95 -1.16
N GLY A 28 0.89 -13.13 0.02
CA GLY A 28 2.12 -12.46 0.41
C GLY A 28 3.34 -12.74 -0.47
N ASN A 29 3.20 -13.56 -1.50
CA ASN A 29 4.32 -14.00 -2.34
C ASN A 29 4.01 -13.94 -3.84
N LEU A 30 3.01 -13.14 -4.28
CA LEU A 30 2.71 -13.01 -5.72
C LEU A 30 3.93 -12.61 -6.54
N THR A 31 4.81 -11.82 -5.95
CA THR A 31 5.96 -11.24 -6.63
C THR A 31 7.30 -11.73 -6.10
N GLN A 32 7.34 -12.58 -5.10
CA GLN A 32 8.60 -13.16 -4.60
C GLN A 32 9.42 -13.81 -5.74
N TYR A 33 8.73 -14.24 -6.80
CA TYR A 33 9.33 -14.84 -7.99
C TYR A 33 9.29 -13.93 -9.24
N ALA A 34 8.69 -12.75 -9.14
CA ALA A 34 8.50 -11.83 -10.26
C ALA A 34 9.10 -10.44 -9.96
N LYS A 35 10.33 -10.40 -9.44
CA LYS A 35 11.05 -9.14 -9.11
C LYS A 35 11.28 -8.23 -10.31
N SER A 36 11.05 -8.70 -11.53
CA SER A 36 11.14 -7.97 -12.79
C SER A 36 9.82 -7.30 -13.22
N VAL A 37 8.76 -7.35 -12.39
CA VAL A 37 7.51 -6.66 -12.70
C VAL A 37 7.73 -5.16 -12.79
N VAL A 38 7.37 -4.59 -13.94
CA VAL A 38 7.47 -3.14 -14.22
C VAL A 38 6.12 -2.47 -14.06
N ASN A 39 5.04 -3.11 -14.47
CA ASN A 39 3.72 -2.53 -14.56
C ASN A 39 2.65 -3.43 -13.91
N ALA A 40 2.00 -2.91 -12.88
CA ALA A 40 0.87 -3.57 -12.21
C ALA A 40 -0.44 -2.76 -12.33
N LYS A 41 -0.54 -1.82 -13.30
CA LYS A 41 -1.68 -0.89 -13.44
C LYS A 41 -3.03 -1.61 -13.56
N GLU A 42 -3.06 -2.73 -14.27
CA GLU A 42 -4.29 -3.51 -14.49
C GLU A 42 -4.64 -4.40 -13.29
N LEU A 43 -3.72 -4.55 -12.34
CA LEU A 43 -3.99 -5.26 -11.11
C LEU A 43 -4.78 -4.38 -10.15
N VAL A 44 -5.94 -4.85 -9.74
CA VAL A 44 -6.74 -4.27 -8.67
C VAL A 44 -6.63 -5.18 -7.47
N LEU A 45 -6.05 -4.69 -6.38
CA LEU A 45 -6.05 -5.44 -5.13
C LEU A 45 -7.48 -5.42 -4.57
N PRO A 46 -8.13 -6.59 -4.44
CA PRO A 46 -9.55 -6.67 -4.11
C PRO A 46 -9.83 -6.12 -2.71
N PRO A 47 -11.06 -5.62 -2.48
CA PRO A 47 -11.47 -5.24 -1.14
C PRO A 47 -11.52 -6.48 -0.25
N TYR A 48 -10.90 -6.37 0.90
CA TYR A 48 -10.94 -7.43 1.90
C TYR A 48 -12.26 -7.36 2.66
N THR A 49 -13.21 -8.21 2.31
CA THR A 49 -14.55 -8.22 2.94
C THR A 49 -14.83 -9.41 3.84
N TRP A 50 -14.00 -10.45 3.84
CA TRP A 50 -14.35 -11.73 4.45
C TRP A 50 -13.21 -12.34 5.26
N TYR A 51 -12.92 -11.79 6.44
CA TYR A 51 -12.07 -12.50 7.37
C TYR A 51 -12.74 -12.71 8.74
N THR A 52 -13.00 -13.95 9.09
CA THR A 52 -13.56 -14.38 10.38
C THR A 52 -12.62 -15.29 11.20
N GLY A 53 -11.36 -15.39 10.84
CA GLY A 53 -10.43 -16.32 11.49
C GLY A 53 -9.20 -15.65 12.10
N GLY A 54 -8.78 -16.09 13.27
CA GLY A 54 -7.78 -15.51 14.16
C GLY A 54 -6.30 -15.56 13.75
N ASP A 55 -5.96 -15.57 12.46
CA ASP A 55 -4.56 -15.57 12.03
C ASP A 55 -4.12 -14.18 11.58
N THR A 56 -3.07 -13.65 12.14
CA THR A 56 -2.59 -12.27 12.07
C THR A 56 -1.66 -11.99 10.89
N ASN A 57 -1.60 -12.84 9.89
CA ASN A 57 -0.73 -12.66 8.74
C ASN A 57 -1.37 -11.71 7.73
N GLY A 58 -0.66 -10.65 7.38
CA GLY A 58 -1.11 -9.58 6.50
C GLY A 58 -1.46 -10.07 5.11
N PHE A 59 -2.63 -9.67 4.61
CA PHE A 59 -3.17 -10.19 3.36
C PHE A 59 -2.33 -9.81 2.14
N PHE A 60 -1.81 -8.56 2.11
CA PHE A 60 -0.92 -8.05 1.08
C PHE A 60 0.50 -7.78 1.63
N GLU A 61 0.84 -8.43 2.74
CA GLU A 61 2.17 -8.32 3.34
C GLU A 61 3.25 -8.67 2.30
N GLY A 62 4.14 -7.74 2.02
CA GLY A 62 5.27 -7.92 1.11
C GLY A 62 4.90 -8.25 -0.33
N ILE A 63 3.67 -7.98 -0.80
CA ILE A 63 3.19 -8.42 -2.13
C ILE A 63 4.09 -7.98 -3.29
N PHE A 64 4.70 -6.80 -3.22
CA PHE A 64 5.68 -6.28 -4.20
C PHE A 64 7.05 -6.01 -3.57
N LYS A 65 7.33 -6.60 -2.42
CA LYS A 65 8.62 -6.41 -1.76
C LYS A 65 9.78 -6.76 -2.71
N ASP A 66 10.78 -5.88 -2.78
CA ASP A 66 11.98 -6.00 -3.61
C ASP A 66 11.70 -6.05 -5.13
N CYS A 67 10.52 -5.60 -5.57
CA CYS A 67 10.25 -5.40 -7.00
C CYS A 67 10.93 -4.11 -7.50
N ALA A 68 12.25 -4.15 -7.63
CA ALA A 68 13.08 -2.98 -7.95
C ALA A 68 12.69 -2.27 -9.26
N TYR A 69 12.11 -2.98 -10.20
CA TYR A 69 11.70 -2.46 -11.51
C TYR A 69 10.26 -1.98 -11.58
N LEU A 70 9.49 -2.05 -10.47
CA LEU A 70 8.09 -1.64 -10.45
C LEU A 70 7.98 -0.12 -10.61
N GLU A 71 7.48 0.34 -11.74
CA GLU A 71 7.23 1.76 -12.07
C GLU A 71 5.77 2.15 -11.87
N THR A 72 4.84 1.26 -12.25
CA THR A 72 3.40 1.49 -12.20
C THR A 72 2.76 0.55 -11.18
N PRO A 73 2.29 1.08 -10.03
CA PRO A 73 1.73 0.26 -8.96
C PRO A 73 0.30 -0.20 -9.30
N PRO A 74 -0.21 -1.21 -8.56
CA PRO A 74 -1.60 -1.62 -8.66
C PRO A 74 -2.55 -0.55 -8.12
N ARG A 75 -3.84 -0.72 -8.39
CA ARG A 75 -4.89 0.06 -7.75
C ARG A 75 -5.30 -0.59 -6.42
N LEU A 76 -5.25 0.19 -5.33
CA LEU A 76 -5.82 -0.20 -4.05
C LEU A 76 -7.31 0.16 -4.02
N THR A 77 -8.14 -0.72 -3.47
CA THR A 77 -9.58 -0.46 -3.30
C THR A 77 -9.88 -0.03 -1.87
N THR A 78 -11.00 0.66 -1.67
CA THR A 78 -11.50 1.01 -0.34
C THR A 78 -11.79 -0.26 0.45
N MET A 79 -11.28 -0.36 1.67
CA MET A 79 -11.34 -1.58 2.47
C MET A 79 -11.78 -1.27 3.90
N ARG A 80 -12.48 -2.22 4.48
CA ARG A 80 -12.54 -2.35 5.94
C ARG A 80 -11.32 -3.16 6.37
N ILE A 81 -10.33 -2.51 6.97
CA ILE A 81 -9.11 -3.19 7.42
C ILE A 81 -9.37 -3.78 8.80
N THR A 82 -9.53 -5.09 8.83
CA THR A 82 -9.68 -5.86 10.07
C THR A 82 -8.41 -6.63 10.43
N ASP A 83 -7.49 -6.77 9.49
CA ASP A 83 -6.22 -7.48 9.66
C ASP A 83 -5.10 -6.51 10.07
N ALA A 84 -4.27 -6.93 11.01
CA ALA A 84 -3.25 -6.10 11.62
C ALA A 84 -2.08 -5.71 10.69
N LYS A 85 -1.91 -6.40 9.55
CA LYS A 85 -0.70 -6.28 8.72
C LYS A 85 -0.99 -6.15 7.21
N VAL A 86 -2.18 -5.66 6.82
CA VAL A 86 -2.67 -5.74 5.43
C VAL A 86 -1.64 -5.30 4.39
N TYR A 87 -0.97 -4.18 4.59
CA TYR A 87 0.00 -3.62 3.65
C TYR A 87 1.44 -3.56 4.21
N LEU A 88 1.71 -4.31 5.28
CA LEU A 88 3.06 -4.39 5.85
C LEU A 88 4.09 -4.70 4.75
N SER A 89 5.09 -3.84 4.56
CA SER A 89 6.18 -4.01 3.58
C SER A 89 5.73 -4.23 2.13
N SER A 90 4.48 -3.85 1.77
CA SER A 90 3.90 -4.20 0.45
C SER A 90 4.71 -3.74 -0.75
N PHE A 91 5.40 -2.61 -0.64
CA PHE A 91 6.23 -2.03 -1.70
C PHE A 91 7.67 -1.78 -1.22
N GLU A 92 8.08 -2.38 -0.11
CA GLU A 92 9.44 -2.24 0.41
C GLU A 92 10.48 -2.58 -0.67
N GLY A 93 11.46 -1.70 -0.90
CA GLY A 93 12.52 -1.91 -1.88
C GLY A 93 12.12 -1.73 -3.34
N CYS A 94 10.93 -1.17 -3.65
CA CYS A 94 10.53 -0.84 -5.03
C CYS A 94 11.24 0.44 -5.49
N THR A 95 12.52 0.34 -5.84
CA THR A 95 13.39 1.50 -6.11
C THR A 95 13.02 2.28 -7.38
N SER A 96 12.36 1.69 -8.37
CA SER A 96 11.88 2.40 -9.57
C SER A 96 10.53 3.09 -9.39
N LEU A 97 9.84 2.86 -8.26
CA LEU A 97 8.52 3.41 -8.00
C LEU A 97 8.60 4.93 -7.73
N LYS A 98 8.09 5.76 -8.65
CA LYS A 98 8.06 7.23 -8.51
C LYS A 98 6.78 7.74 -7.89
N LYS A 99 5.68 7.01 -8.04
CA LYS A 99 4.35 7.37 -7.55
C LYS A 99 3.72 6.18 -6.83
N ALA A 100 3.36 6.39 -5.58
CA ALA A 100 2.62 5.39 -4.81
C ALA A 100 1.21 5.15 -5.39
N PRO A 101 0.62 3.98 -5.19
CA PRO A 101 -0.81 3.83 -5.39
C PRO A 101 -1.55 4.80 -4.46
N THR A 102 -2.71 5.32 -4.88
CA THR A 102 -3.56 6.08 -3.95
C THR A 102 -3.99 5.17 -2.81
N ILE A 103 -3.69 5.57 -1.57
CA ILE A 103 -4.13 4.86 -0.39
C ILE A 103 -5.54 5.35 -0.05
N PRO A 104 -6.58 4.53 -0.24
CA PRO A 104 -7.96 4.96 -0.07
C PRO A 104 -8.28 5.19 1.39
N ASN A 105 -9.33 5.97 1.66
CA ASN A 105 -9.89 6.05 3.00
C ASN A 105 -10.44 4.68 3.41
N ALA A 106 -10.02 4.18 4.55
CA ALA A 106 -10.38 2.86 5.04
C ALA A 106 -10.88 2.96 6.48
N SER A 107 -11.85 2.12 6.83
CA SER A 107 -12.24 1.94 8.24
C SER A 107 -11.31 0.93 8.87
N TYR A 108 -10.56 1.36 9.88
CA TYR A 108 -9.66 0.49 10.64
C TYR A 108 -10.35 -0.10 11.85
N SER A 109 -10.14 -1.39 12.11
CA SER A 109 -10.58 -2.00 13.36
C SER A 109 -9.73 -1.47 14.52
N THR A 110 -10.37 -1.10 15.62
CA THR A 110 -9.70 -0.56 16.80
C THR A 110 -9.06 -1.63 17.70
N SER A 111 -9.22 -2.92 17.37
CA SER A 111 -9.04 -4.04 18.31
C SER A 111 -7.66 -4.71 18.31
N TYR A 112 -6.69 -4.35 17.44
CA TYR A 112 -5.43 -5.09 17.30
C TYR A 112 -4.19 -4.19 17.28
N THR A 113 -3.02 -4.76 17.58
CA THR A 113 -1.69 -4.14 17.37
C THR A 113 -1.49 -3.84 15.89
N LYS A 114 -1.62 -2.60 15.55
CA LYS A 114 -1.84 -2.12 14.20
C LYS A 114 -0.51 -1.87 13.50
N ARG A 115 -0.24 -2.56 12.41
CA ARG A 115 0.97 -2.39 11.59
C ARG A 115 0.61 -2.30 10.09
N TYR A 116 -0.55 -1.68 9.75
CA TYR A 116 -1.15 -1.73 8.41
C TYR A 116 -0.24 -1.28 7.29
N HIS A 117 0.48 -0.18 7.51
CA HIS A 117 1.34 0.47 6.54
C HIS A 117 2.82 0.46 6.96
N GLU A 118 3.17 -0.25 8.04
CA GLU A 118 4.55 -0.33 8.49
C GLU A 118 5.45 -0.75 7.34
N ARG A 119 6.54 -0.02 7.13
CA ARG A 119 7.53 -0.23 6.06
C ARG A 119 6.93 -0.33 4.65
N MET A 120 5.72 0.20 4.42
CA MET A 120 5.03 0.04 3.14
C MET A 120 5.86 0.50 1.94
N PHE A 121 6.56 1.62 2.06
CA PHE A 121 7.43 2.20 1.03
C PHE A 121 8.90 2.32 1.50
N PHE A 122 9.29 1.54 2.49
CA PHE A 122 10.66 1.55 2.98
C PHE A 122 11.66 1.29 1.85
N GLY A 123 12.67 2.17 1.68
CA GLY A 123 13.68 2.01 0.64
C GLY A 123 13.22 2.26 -0.80
N CYS A 124 12.02 2.84 -1.01
CA CYS A 124 11.57 3.29 -2.34
C CYS A 124 12.28 4.60 -2.72
N SER A 125 13.57 4.54 -3.04
CA SER A 125 14.46 5.72 -3.14
C SER A 125 14.08 6.75 -4.22
N ASN A 126 13.29 6.37 -5.22
CA ASN A 126 12.78 7.28 -6.26
C ASN A 126 11.32 7.71 -6.02
N LEU A 127 10.69 7.32 -4.92
CA LEU A 127 9.31 7.68 -4.64
C LEU A 127 9.21 9.19 -4.32
N GLN A 128 8.40 9.91 -5.12
CA GLN A 128 8.25 11.37 -5.07
C GLN A 128 6.77 11.81 -4.97
N TYR A 129 5.82 10.88 -4.92
CA TYR A 129 4.41 11.21 -4.84
C TYR A 129 3.65 10.18 -4.02
N ILE A 130 2.98 10.65 -2.97
CA ILE A 130 2.05 9.85 -2.16
C ILE A 130 0.72 10.58 -2.03
N LYS A 131 -0.39 9.86 -2.25
CA LYS A 131 -1.74 10.32 -1.95
C LYS A 131 -2.36 9.42 -0.90
N LEU A 132 -2.52 9.95 0.32
CA LEU A 132 -3.06 9.28 1.49
C LEU A 132 -4.44 9.85 1.84
N LEU A 133 -5.49 9.07 1.65
CA LEU A 133 -6.87 9.51 1.90
C LEU A 133 -7.41 9.08 3.27
N THR A 134 -6.64 8.32 4.04
CA THR A 134 -7.02 7.96 5.42
C THR A 134 -7.00 9.19 6.33
N THR A 135 -7.84 9.18 7.35
CA THR A 135 -7.93 10.27 8.34
C THR A 135 -7.34 9.90 9.70
N ASP A 136 -6.86 8.67 9.85
CA ASP A 136 -6.21 8.19 11.07
C ASP A 136 -4.88 8.90 11.32
N SER A 137 -4.47 9.00 12.59
CA SER A 137 -3.18 9.57 12.96
C SER A 137 -2.02 8.66 12.56
N PHE A 138 -0.85 9.26 12.31
CA PHE A 138 0.39 8.50 12.23
C PHE A 138 0.72 7.88 13.59
N GLY A 139 1.10 6.63 13.61
CA GLY A 139 1.40 5.89 14.83
C GLY A 139 2.17 4.61 14.49
N SER A 140 2.15 3.62 15.37
CA SER A 140 2.88 2.35 15.17
C SER A 140 2.57 1.66 13.84
N HIS A 141 1.36 1.88 13.29
CA HIS A 141 0.95 1.32 12.01
C HIS A 141 1.56 1.99 10.78
N TYR A 142 2.27 3.11 10.95
CA TYR A 142 3.08 3.76 9.93
C TYR A 142 4.58 3.71 10.25
N ALA A 143 5.02 2.83 11.16
CA ALA A 143 6.44 2.74 11.54
C ALA A 143 7.33 2.59 10.30
N GLN A 144 8.28 3.49 10.11
CA GLN A 144 9.27 3.49 9.01
C GLN A 144 8.65 3.40 7.59
N TRP A 145 7.37 3.79 7.41
CA TRP A 145 6.64 3.52 6.16
C TRP A 145 7.19 4.27 4.94
N VAL A 146 7.88 5.40 5.16
CA VAL A 146 8.51 6.23 4.11
C VAL A 146 10.01 6.44 4.36
N GLU A 147 10.65 5.60 5.17
CA GLU A 147 12.09 5.67 5.37
C GLU A 147 12.85 5.33 4.08
N GLY A 148 13.80 6.18 3.68
CA GLY A 148 14.61 5.99 2.49
C GLY A 148 13.89 6.30 1.16
N VAL A 149 12.78 7.06 1.17
CA VAL A 149 12.17 7.62 -0.04
C VAL A 149 12.98 8.82 -0.57
N SER A 150 12.62 9.36 -1.74
CA SER A 150 13.25 10.57 -2.28
C SER A 150 13.25 11.72 -1.27
N PRO A 151 14.32 12.53 -1.18
CA PRO A 151 14.39 13.67 -0.26
C PRO A 151 13.39 14.79 -0.60
N THR A 152 12.84 14.81 -1.81
CA THR A 152 11.83 15.79 -2.25
C THR A 152 10.67 15.09 -2.93
N GLY A 153 9.47 15.65 -2.80
CA GLY A 153 8.28 15.10 -3.41
C GLY A 153 7.02 15.82 -3.01
N VAL A 154 5.87 15.25 -3.37
CA VAL A 154 4.54 15.78 -3.09
C VAL A 154 3.75 14.77 -2.26
N PHE A 155 3.25 15.24 -1.14
CA PHE A 155 2.33 14.50 -0.29
C PHE A 155 0.94 15.11 -0.35
N ILE A 156 -0.05 14.31 -0.72
CA ILE A 156 -1.46 14.74 -0.72
C ILE A 156 -2.17 14.02 0.41
N ALA A 157 -2.66 14.78 1.39
CA ALA A 157 -3.41 14.26 2.52
C ALA A 157 -4.91 14.58 2.40
N ASN A 158 -5.76 13.76 3.01
CA ASN A 158 -7.17 14.09 3.19
C ASN A 158 -7.29 15.38 4.03
N ALA A 159 -8.12 16.34 3.58
CA ALA A 159 -8.33 17.61 4.29
C ALA A 159 -8.96 17.45 5.69
N LYS A 160 -9.61 16.32 5.95
CA LYS A 160 -10.18 15.99 7.27
C LYS A 160 -9.14 15.38 8.23
N ARG A 161 -7.92 15.15 7.80
CA ARG A 161 -6.83 14.66 8.64
C ARG A 161 -6.41 15.74 9.63
N THR A 162 -6.09 15.35 10.86
CA THR A 162 -5.65 16.25 11.93
C THR A 162 -4.18 16.05 12.32
N ASP A 163 -3.57 14.95 11.89
CA ASP A 163 -2.16 14.63 12.16
C ASP A 163 -1.32 14.79 10.89
N PHE A 164 -0.38 15.75 10.94
CA PHE A 164 0.56 16.06 9.86
C PHE A 164 2.02 15.93 10.34
N THR A 165 2.25 15.06 11.32
CA THR A 165 3.60 14.75 11.81
C THR A 165 4.52 14.38 10.65
N ARG A 166 5.74 14.96 10.66
CA ARG A 166 6.77 14.67 9.67
C ARG A 166 7.76 13.63 10.17
N GLY A 167 8.52 13.05 9.24
CA GLY A 167 9.55 12.06 9.49
C GLY A 167 9.28 10.71 8.84
N VAL A 168 10.11 9.73 9.11
CA VAL A 168 10.09 8.40 8.49
C VAL A 168 8.79 7.62 8.74
N SER A 169 8.08 7.96 9.81
CA SER A 169 6.80 7.35 10.22
C SER A 169 5.61 8.29 10.01
N GLY A 170 5.81 9.39 9.30
CA GLY A 170 4.82 10.42 9.03
C GLY A 170 4.87 10.88 7.57
N ILE A 171 4.73 12.19 7.35
CA ILE A 171 4.96 12.82 6.05
C ILE A 171 6.49 12.94 5.86
N PRO A 172 7.08 12.54 4.71
CA PRO A 172 8.52 12.67 4.51
C PRO A 172 9.02 14.10 4.72
N GLU A 173 10.18 14.24 5.36
CA GLU A 173 10.83 15.54 5.48
C GLU A 173 11.12 16.13 4.10
N GLY A 174 11.00 17.44 3.95
CA GLY A 174 11.28 18.13 2.68
C GLY A 174 10.23 17.96 1.59
N TRP A 175 9.13 17.23 1.84
CA TRP A 175 8.06 17.09 0.85
C TRP A 175 7.02 18.21 0.97
N ASP A 176 6.50 18.68 -0.16
CA ASP A 176 5.38 19.61 -0.22
C ASP A 176 4.09 18.91 0.20
N LEU A 177 3.31 19.55 1.07
CA LEU A 177 2.03 19.04 1.55
C LEU A 177 0.87 19.79 0.88
N TYR A 178 -0.05 19.02 0.30
CA TYR A 178 -1.32 19.53 -0.22
C TYR A 178 -2.49 18.79 0.43
N LEU A 179 -3.59 19.50 0.63
CA LEU A 179 -4.81 18.93 1.19
C LEU A 179 -5.82 18.62 0.08
N TYR A 180 -6.38 17.44 0.13
CA TYR A 180 -7.40 16.96 -0.79
C TYR A 180 -8.76 16.90 -0.08
N ASP A 181 -9.73 17.60 -0.63
CA ASP A 181 -11.10 17.63 -0.15
C ASP A 181 -12.02 16.97 -1.19
N GLU A 182 -12.62 15.83 -0.82
CA GLU A 182 -13.55 15.12 -1.71
C GLU A 182 -14.85 15.88 -1.95
N GLU A 183 -15.26 16.76 -1.02
CA GLU A 183 -16.53 17.50 -1.09
C GLU A 183 -16.44 18.70 -2.08
N LYS A 184 -15.23 19.16 -2.39
CA LYS A 184 -14.98 20.26 -3.33
C LYS A 184 -14.84 19.82 -4.80
N LYS A 185 -15.18 18.57 -5.13
CA LYS A 185 -15.16 18.03 -6.50
C LYS A 185 -16.46 18.26 -7.28
N LYS A 186 -17.31 19.19 -6.86
CA LYS A 186 -18.51 19.58 -7.64
C LYS A 186 -18.24 20.73 -8.56
#